data_e6399ba2899aaffb7b4108840f9fd52f
#
_entry.id   e6399ba2899aaffb7b4108840f9fd52f
#
_cell.length_a   1.000
_cell.length_b   1.000
_cell.length_c   1.000
_cell.angle_alpha   90.00
_cell.angle_beta   90.00
_cell.angle_gamma   90.00
#
_symmetry.space_group_name_H-M   'P 1'
#
loop_
_entity.id
_entity.type
_entity.pdbx_description
1 polymer ?
#
loop_
_entity_poly.entity_id
_entity_poly.type
_entity_poly.pdbx_seq_one_letter_code
_entity_poly.pdbx_strand_id
1 'polypeptide(L)'
;MFNILLAEDDKNLRKLMEIRLKDNKFNVYSASNGKEALDKLYNNPVDIMVVDIMMPIMDGYELVKTARQDYPNIPAIMVTAKDAFEYKNKGYSLGIDDYMVKPVNCDELVLRINAILRRAKIVSERKIVVNNTSIDYNSLTISDNTGKSTTLAKKEFSILFKLLSYPERVFTKSELFDEFWGSNSDTDENTIKVHINYIRNKIKDFPDIGIENIRGFGYKGVRNEKAKD
;
A
#
# COMPACT_ATOMS: atom_id res chain seq x y z
N MET A 1 7.76 -8.60 -13.62
CA MET A 1 6.83 -7.69 -14.31
C MET A 1 5.49 -7.87 -13.62
N PHE A 2 4.82 -6.80 -13.18
CA PHE A 2 3.53 -6.91 -12.48
C PHE A 2 2.37 -7.00 -13.48
N ASN A 3 1.32 -7.71 -13.09
CA ASN A 3 0.12 -7.96 -13.88
C ASN A 3 -1.04 -7.12 -13.33
N ILE A 4 -1.66 -6.33 -14.18
CA ILE A 4 -2.76 -5.43 -13.83
C ILE A 4 -4.04 -5.94 -14.49
N LEU A 5 -5.10 -6.10 -13.73
CA LEU A 5 -6.45 -6.24 -14.25
C LEU A 5 -7.06 -4.84 -14.38
N LEU A 6 -7.36 -4.42 -15.60
CA LEU A 6 -7.99 -3.14 -15.92
C LEU A 6 -9.44 -3.37 -16.35
N ALA A 7 -10.40 -2.95 -15.55
CA ALA A 7 -11.83 -3.01 -15.84
C ALA A 7 -12.37 -1.59 -16.03
N GLU A 8 -12.78 -1.25 -17.25
CA GLU A 8 -13.29 0.06 -17.67
C GLU A 8 -14.20 -0.15 -18.87
N ASP A 9 -15.42 0.36 -18.85
CA ASP A 9 -16.39 0.16 -19.93
C ASP A 9 -16.14 1.11 -21.11
N ASP A 10 -15.68 2.35 -20.88
CA ASP A 10 -15.29 3.27 -21.93
C ASP A 10 -14.09 2.72 -22.72
N LYS A 11 -14.33 2.37 -23.97
CA LYS A 11 -13.33 1.78 -24.88
C LYS A 11 -12.11 2.69 -25.09
N ASN A 12 -12.33 4.01 -25.18
CA ASN A 12 -11.25 4.97 -25.47
C ASN A 12 -10.38 5.17 -24.22
N LEU A 13 -11.01 5.36 -23.07
CA LEU A 13 -10.31 5.50 -21.79
C LEU A 13 -9.56 4.20 -21.46
N ARG A 14 -10.21 3.04 -21.59
CA ARG A 14 -9.57 1.74 -21.38
C ARG A 14 -8.32 1.57 -22.24
N LYS A 15 -8.40 1.90 -23.54
CA LYS A 15 -7.27 1.81 -24.46
C LYS A 15 -6.14 2.77 -24.09
N LEU A 16 -6.47 3.99 -23.70
CA LEU A 16 -5.47 5.00 -23.24
C LEU A 16 -4.73 4.51 -22.01
N MET A 17 -5.47 4.06 -20.98
CA MET A 17 -4.89 3.51 -19.75
C MET A 17 -4.04 2.28 -20.04
N GLU A 18 -4.53 1.36 -20.88
CA GLU A 18 -3.79 0.15 -21.25
C GLU A 18 -2.44 0.47 -21.92
N ILE A 19 -2.43 1.39 -22.90
CA ILE A 19 -1.18 1.83 -23.56
C ILE A 19 -0.20 2.39 -22.50
N ARG A 20 -0.68 3.31 -21.67
CA ARG A 20 0.19 3.96 -20.69
C ARG A 20 0.76 2.99 -19.65
N LEU A 21 -0.04 2.02 -19.22
CA LEU A 21 0.41 0.97 -18.31
C LEU A 21 1.44 0.05 -18.97
N LYS A 22 1.25 -0.34 -20.23
CA LYS A 22 2.20 -1.14 -21.00
C LYS A 22 3.53 -0.40 -21.23
N ASP A 23 3.49 0.90 -21.52
CA ASP A 23 4.69 1.75 -21.66
C ASP A 23 5.52 1.75 -20.35
N ASN A 24 4.85 1.63 -19.20
CA ASN A 24 5.50 1.52 -17.88
C ASN A 24 5.83 0.07 -17.49
N LYS A 25 5.90 -0.84 -18.46
CA LYS A 25 6.32 -2.24 -18.29
C LYS A 25 5.40 -3.09 -17.40
N PHE A 26 4.12 -2.77 -17.34
CA PHE A 26 3.11 -3.64 -16.76
C PHE A 26 2.54 -4.60 -17.82
N ASN A 27 2.16 -5.80 -17.40
CA ASN A 27 1.30 -6.67 -18.19
C ASN A 27 -0.17 -6.32 -17.85
N VAL A 28 -1.03 -6.16 -18.88
CA VAL A 28 -2.40 -5.65 -18.66
C VAL A 28 -3.43 -6.61 -19.25
N TYR A 29 -4.33 -7.06 -18.40
CA TYR A 29 -5.54 -7.79 -18.74
C TYR A 29 -6.71 -6.82 -18.70
N SER A 30 -7.18 -6.35 -19.88
CA SER A 30 -8.25 -5.35 -19.96
C SER A 30 -9.61 -6.03 -20.12
N ALA A 31 -10.62 -5.52 -19.42
CA ALA A 31 -12.01 -5.97 -19.46
C ALA A 31 -12.95 -4.79 -19.63
N SER A 32 -14.10 -5.03 -20.25
CA SER A 32 -15.14 -4.03 -20.53
C SER A 32 -16.30 -4.01 -19.53
N ASN A 33 -16.31 -4.93 -18.59
CA ASN A 33 -17.30 -5.05 -17.51
C ASN A 33 -16.76 -5.98 -16.41
N GLY A 34 -17.44 -5.98 -15.25
CA GLY A 34 -17.00 -6.75 -14.10
C GLY A 34 -17.01 -8.26 -14.31
N LYS A 35 -17.92 -8.81 -15.11
CA LYS A 35 -17.98 -10.24 -15.37
C LYS A 35 -16.77 -10.70 -16.20
N GLU A 36 -16.45 -9.99 -17.27
CA GLU A 36 -15.24 -10.24 -18.08
C GLU A 36 -13.97 -10.10 -17.23
N ALA A 37 -13.96 -9.12 -16.30
CA ALA A 37 -12.85 -8.92 -15.39
C ALA A 37 -12.67 -10.11 -14.44
N LEU A 38 -13.72 -10.67 -13.86
CA LEU A 38 -13.64 -11.87 -13.03
C LEU A 38 -13.10 -13.07 -13.81
N ASP A 39 -13.60 -13.30 -15.03
CA ASP A 39 -13.12 -14.39 -15.88
C ASP A 39 -11.60 -14.25 -16.13
N LYS A 40 -11.12 -13.02 -16.35
CA LYS A 40 -9.68 -12.77 -16.53
C LYS A 40 -8.90 -12.94 -15.24
N LEU A 41 -9.44 -12.53 -14.10
CA LEU A 41 -8.82 -12.71 -12.79
C LEU A 41 -8.59 -14.19 -12.47
N TYR A 42 -9.58 -15.05 -12.74
CA TYR A 42 -9.48 -16.48 -12.46
C TYR A 42 -8.53 -17.24 -13.40
N ASN A 43 -8.34 -16.73 -14.62
CA ASN A 43 -7.52 -17.39 -15.63
C ASN A 43 -6.11 -16.82 -15.77
N ASN A 44 -5.76 -15.75 -15.03
CA ASN A 44 -4.47 -15.09 -15.15
C ASN A 44 -3.93 -14.67 -13.77
N PRO A 45 -2.60 -14.65 -13.59
CA PRO A 45 -2.01 -14.05 -12.41
C PRO A 45 -2.26 -12.53 -12.42
N VAL A 46 -2.85 -11.99 -11.35
CA VAL A 46 -3.12 -10.56 -11.19
C VAL A 46 -2.54 -10.08 -9.87
N ASP A 47 -1.76 -9.00 -9.91
CA ASP A 47 -1.11 -8.40 -8.75
C ASP A 47 -1.90 -7.21 -8.18
N ILE A 48 -2.71 -6.53 -9.01
CA ILE A 48 -3.55 -5.38 -8.65
C ILE A 48 -4.71 -5.21 -9.63
N MET A 49 -5.83 -4.74 -9.12
CA MET A 49 -6.99 -4.37 -9.92
C MET A 49 -7.11 -2.84 -10.03
N VAL A 50 -7.42 -2.36 -11.24
CA VAL A 50 -7.86 -0.97 -11.53
C VAL A 50 -9.25 -1.06 -12.10
N VAL A 51 -10.24 -0.55 -11.39
CA VAL A 51 -11.65 -0.86 -11.62
C VAL A 51 -12.49 0.40 -11.68
N ASP A 52 -13.17 0.62 -12.79
CA ASP A 52 -14.26 1.61 -12.83
C ASP A 52 -15.43 1.14 -11.97
N ILE A 53 -16.02 2.08 -11.24
CA ILE A 53 -17.21 1.81 -10.43
C ILE A 53 -18.42 1.54 -11.33
N MET A 54 -18.61 2.38 -12.33
CA MET A 54 -19.82 2.38 -13.16
C MET A 54 -19.62 1.58 -14.44
N MET A 55 -19.87 0.28 -14.36
CA MET A 55 -19.79 -0.62 -15.52
C MET A 55 -21.10 -1.37 -15.72
N PRO A 56 -21.46 -1.75 -16.97
CA PRO A 56 -22.61 -2.58 -17.24
C PRO A 56 -22.39 -4.03 -16.78
N ILE A 57 -23.49 -4.79 -16.61
CA ILE A 57 -23.53 -6.22 -16.28
C ILE A 57 -23.15 -6.48 -14.81
N MET A 58 -21.99 -6.01 -14.37
CA MET A 58 -21.45 -6.12 -13.01
C MET A 58 -20.65 -4.86 -12.73
N ASP A 59 -21.03 -4.12 -11.70
CA ASP A 59 -20.34 -2.90 -11.28
C ASP A 59 -19.00 -3.20 -10.58
N GLY A 60 -18.19 -2.15 -10.38
CA GLY A 60 -16.87 -2.29 -9.80
C GLY A 60 -16.87 -2.72 -8.33
N TYR A 61 -17.89 -2.37 -7.55
CA TYR A 61 -18.00 -2.81 -6.15
C TYR A 61 -18.34 -4.31 -6.06
N GLU A 62 -19.25 -4.76 -6.88
CA GLU A 62 -19.64 -6.18 -6.96
C GLU A 62 -18.45 -7.02 -7.45
N LEU A 63 -17.70 -6.53 -8.45
CA LEU A 63 -16.47 -7.15 -8.93
C LEU A 63 -15.46 -7.33 -7.79
N VAL A 64 -15.11 -6.24 -7.07
CA VAL A 64 -14.10 -6.31 -6.00
C VAL A 64 -14.59 -7.18 -4.84
N LYS A 65 -15.87 -7.08 -4.47
CA LYS A 65 -16.46 -7.92 -3.41
C LYS A 65 -16.37 -9.40 -3.75
N THR A 66 -16.69 -9.77 -4.99
CA THR A 66 -16.64 -11.17 -5.45
C THR A 66 -15.19 -11.65 -5.56
N ALA A 67 -14.31 -10.85 -6.14
CA ALA A 67 -12.89 -11.19 -6.26
C ALA A 67 -12.24 -11.47 -4.90
N ARG A 68 -12.60 -10.72 -3.86
CA ARG A 68 -12.03 -10.88 -2.51
C ARG A 68 -12.50 -12.11 -1.75
N GLN A 69 -13.49 -12.83 -2.22
CA GLN A 69 -13.84 -14.13 -1.65
C GLN A 69 -12.70 -15.14 -1.84
N ASP A 70 -12.06 -15.12 -3.01
CA ASP A 70 -10.97 -16.03 -3.37
C ASP A 70 -9.58 -15.38 -3.24
N TYR A 71 -9.51 -14.05 -3.39
CA TYR A 71 -8.29 -13.25 -3.32
C TYR A 71 -8.42 -12.14 -2.27
N PRO A 72 -8.47 -12.44 -0.95
CA PRO A 72 -8.83 -11.47 0.10
C PRO A 72 -7.89 -10.27 0.20
N ASN A 73 -6.64 -10.43 -0.21
CA ASN A 73 -5.60 -9.41 -0.10
C ASN A 73 -5.23 -8.77 -1.45
N ILE A 74 -6.00 -9.03 -2.53
CA ILE A 74 -5.70 -8.42 -3.82
C ILE A 74 -5.92 -6.90 -3.75
N PRO A 75 -4.90 -6.09 -4.05
CA PRO A 75 -5.06 -4.63 -4.03
C PRO A 75 -6.01 -4.16 -5.13
N ALA A 76 -6.75 -3.08 -4.83
CA ALA A 76 -7.67 -2.49 -5.79
C ALA A 76 -7.67 -0.95 -5.74
N ILE A 77 -7.56 -0.33 -6.91
CA ILE A 77 -7.81 1.10 -7.13
C ILE A 77 -9.17 1.24 -7.80
N MET A 78 -10.06 2.03 -7.19
CA MET A 78 -11.34 2.34 -7.81
C MET A 78 -11.23 3.64 -8.60
N VAL A 79 -11.76 3.63 -9.81
CA VAL A 79 -11.90 4.81 -10.66
C VAL A 79 -13.37 5.27 -10.62
N THR A 80 -13.63 6.57 -10.42
CA THR A 80 -14.99 7.07 -10.21
C THR A 80 -15.22 8.44 -10.80
N ALA A 81 -16.46 8.77 -11.19
CA ALA A 81 -16.87 10.13 -11.46
C ALA A 81 -16.96 10.95 -10.16
N LYS A 82 -16.82 12.30 -10.26
CA LYS A 82 -16.81 13.23 -9.11
C LYS A 82 -18.01 13.09 -8.15
N ASP A 83 -19.16 12.76 -8.67
CA ASP A 83 -20.42 12.73 -7.91
C ASP A 83 -20.62 11.44 -7.09
N ALA A 84 -19.68 10.50 -7.21
CA ALA A 84 -19.72 9.24 -6.46
C ALA A 84 -19.18 9.34 -5.01
N PHE A 85 -19.13 10.54 -4.43
CA PHE A 85 -18.64 10.74 -3.05
C PHE A 85 -19.50 9.98 -2.02
N GLU A 86 -20.79 9.80 -2.26
CA GLU A 86 -21.70 9.00 -1.42
C GLU A 86 -21.32 7.51 -1.39
N TYR A 87 -20.65 7.00 -2.43
CA TYR A 87 -20.21 5.62 -2.52
C TYR A 87 -18.89 5.33 -1.80
N LYS A 88 -18.13 6.36 -1.39
CA LYS A 88 -16.88 6.17 -0.61
C LYS A 88 -17.13 5.45 0.71
N ASN A 89 -18.27 5.71 1.36
CA ASN A 89 -18.63 5.03 2.61
C ASN A 89 -18.87 3.52 2.43
N LYS A 90 -19.35 3.08 1.27
CA LYS A 90 -19.49 1.65 0.94
C LYS A 90 -18.11 1.00 0.66
N GLY A 91 -17.17 1.74 0.12
CA GLY A 91 -15.86 1.21 -0.25
C GLY A 91 -14.91 1.02 0.93
N TYR A 92 -15.04 1.78 2.02
CA TYR A 92 -14.23 1.58 3.23
C TYR A 92 -14.45 0.18 3.84
N SER A 93 -15.67 -0.35 3.80
CA SER A 93 -15.98 -1.70 4.28
C SER A 93 -15.42 -2.81 3.39
N LEU A 94 -15.10 -2.51 2.14
CA LEU A 94 -14.51 -3.45 1.18
C LEU A 94 -12.97 -3.43 1.17
N GLY A 95 -12.35 -2.54 1.96
CA GLY A 95 -10.90 -2.45 2.08
C GLY A 95 -10.21 -2.00 0.77
N ILE A 96 -10.83 -1.09 0.00
CA ILE A 96 -10.23 -0.50 -1.21
C ILE A 96 -8.94 0.26 -0.84
N ASP A 97 -7.89 0.06 -1.62
CA ASP A 97 -6.56 0.62 -1.33
C ASP A 97 -6.42 2.08 -1.75
N ASP A 98 -7.11 2.49 -2.83
CA ASP A 98 -7.09 3.88 -3.30
C ASP A 98 -8.28 4.19 -4.23
N TYR A 99 -8.54 5.50 -4.43
CA TYR A 99 -9.56 6.03 -5.31
C TYR A 99 -9.00 7.08 -6.24
N MET A 100 -9.37 7.02 -7.52
CA MET A 100 -9.10 8.07 -8.50
C MET A 100 -10.39 8.64 -9.08
N VAL A 101 -10.42 9.95 -9.27
CA VAL A 101 -11.57 10.65 -9.84
C VAL A 101 -11.32 10.89 -11.34
N LYS A 102 -12.34 10.64 -12.17
CA LYS A 102 -12.31 10.99 -13.59
C LYS A 102 -12.37 12.54 -13.78
N PRO A 103 -11.61 13.14 -14.70
CA PRO A 103 -10.79 12.49 -15.71
C PRO A 103 -9.50 11.89 -15.14
N VAL A 104 -9.15 10.67 -15.57
CA VAL A 104 -8.00 9.92 -15.09
C VAL A 104 -6.70 10.51 -15.63
N ASN A 105 -5.81 10.94 -14.75
CA ASN A 105 -4.42 11.19 -15.09
C ASN A 105 -3.65 9.87 -15.07
N CYS A 106 -3.25 9.38 -16.24
CA CYS A 106 -2.59 8.08 -16.36
C CYS A 106 -1.19 8.05 -15.72
N ASP A 107 -0.47 9.16 -15.63
CA ASP A 107 0.82 9.23 -14.94
C ASP A 107 0.63 9.11 -13.42
N GLU A 108 -0.37 9.77 -12.87
CA GLU A 108 -0.76 9.63 -11.48
C GLU A 108 -1.19 8.18 -11.17
N LEU A 109 -1.97 7.55 -12.07
CA LEU A 109 -2.37 6.15 -11.92
C LEU A 109 -1.15 5.23 -11.80
N VAL A 110 -0.14 5.40 -12.66
CA VAL A 110 1.12 4.64 -12.61
C VAL A 110 1.83 4.80 -11.27
N LEU A 111 1.91 6.03 -10.75
CA LEU A 111 2.54 6.31 -9.45
C LEU A 111 1.79 5.62 -8.30
N ARG A 112 0.45 5.67 -8.31
CA ARG A 112 -0.40 5.03 -7.30
C ARG A 112 -0.29 3.50 -7.34
N ILE A 113 -0.33 2.89 -8.53
CA ILE A 113 -0.11 1.46 -8.73
C ILE A 113 1.23 1.03 -8.14
N ASN A 114 2.32 1.72 -8.49
CA ASN A 114 3.64 1.40 -7.97
C ASN A 114 3.71 1.49 -6.43
N ALA A 115 3.08 2.50 -5.84
CA ALA A 115 3.03 2.68 -4.39
C ALA A 115 2.28 1.52 -3.70
N ILE A 116 1.14 1.09 -4.27
CA ILE A 116 0.33 0.00 -3.73
C ILE A 116 1.04 -1.34 -3.89
N LEU A 117 1.58 -1.64 -5.07
CA LEU A 117 2.31 -2.89 -5.32
C LEU A 117 3.54 -3.02 -4.42
N ARG A 118 4.27 -1.93 -4.17
CA ARG A 118 5.38 -1.90 -3.22
C ARG A 118 4.91 -2.28 -1.82
N ARG A 119 3.76 -1.76 -1.35
CA ARG A 119 3.18 -2.08 -0.05
C ARG A 119 2.71 -3.55 0.02
N ALA A 120 2.00 -4.02 -1.00
CA ALA A 120 1.52 -5.39 -1.08
C ALA A 120 2.69 -6.38 -1.04
N LYS A 121 3.78 -6.11 -1.77
CA LYS A 121 5.01 -6.91 -1.74
C LYS A 121 5.64 -6.92 -0.34
N ILE A 122 5.75 -5.77 0.32
CA ILE A 122 6.27 -5.66 1.68
C ILE A 122 5.45 -6.52 2.64
N VAL A 123 4.11 -6.46 2.55
CA VAL A 123 3.22 -7.25 3.42
C VAL A 123 3.36 -8.75 3.15
N SER A 124 3.47 -9.16 1.89
CA SER A 124 3.60 -10.56 1.50
C SER A 124 4.96 -11.15 1.90
N GLU A 125 6.04 -10.45 1.63
CA GLU A 125 7.40 -10.88 1.97
C GLU A 125 7.76 -10.59 3.44
N ARG A 126 6.99 -9.76 4.12
CA ARG A 126 7.31 -9.24 5.47
C ARG A 126 8.73 -8.68 5.57
N LYS A 127 9.18 -8.06 4.48
CA LYS A 127 10.54 -7.54 4.35
C LYS A 127 10.53 -6.17 3.67
N ILE A 128 11.32 -5.25 4.22
CA ILE A 128 11.57 -3.93 3.64
C ILE A 128 13.06 -3.87 3.30
N VAL A 129 13.39 -3.40 2.09
CA VAL A 129 14.78 -3.15 1.68
C VAL A 129 14.89 -1.69 1.25
N VAL A 130 15.83 -0.97 1.86
CA VAL A 130 16.18 0.42 1.53
C VAL A 130 17.66 0.48 1.29
N ASN A 131 18.10 0.73 0.07
CA ASN A 131 19.50 0.64 -0.36
C ASN A 131 20.18 -0.65 0.14
N ASN A 132 21.09 -0.52 1.12
CA ASN A 132 21.83 -1.64 1.69
C ASN A 132 21.20 -2.21 2.96
N THR A 133 20.17 -1.58 3.50
CA THR A 133 19.52 -1.98 4.75
C THR A 133 18.29 -2.83 4.48
N SER A 134 18.20 -3.98 5.13
CA SER A 134 17.10 -4.93 5.09
C SER A 134 16.43 -5.05 6.46
N ILE A 135 15.11 -4.92 6.50
CA ILE A 135 14.27 -5.03 7.70
C ILE A 135 13.36 -6.25 7.50
N ASP A 136 13.60 -7.33 8.24
CA ASP A 136 12.89 -8.60 8.10
C ASP A 136 11.97 -8.83 9.31
N TYR A 137 10.65 -8.84 9.04
CA TYR A 137 9.63 -8.99 10.09
C TYR A 137 9.61 -10.40 10.69
N ASN A 138 9.98 -11.42 9.93
CA ASN A 138 9.90 -12.81 10.42
C ASN A 138 10.99 -13.09 11.46
N SER A 139 12.17 -12.49 11.28
CA SER A 139 13.30 -12.63 12.22
C SER A 139 13.39 -11.46 13.22
N LEU A 140 12.56 -10.41 13.08
CA LEU A 140 12.64 -9.15 13.86
C LEU A 140 14.03 -8.50 13.78
N THR A 141 14.68 -8.63 12.62
CA THR A 141 16.08 -8.23 12.41
C THR A 141 16.18 -7.08 11.41
N ILE A 142 17.09 -6.17 11.70
CA ILE A 142 17.57 -5.14 10.77
C ILE A 142 19.01 -5.49 10.47
N SER A 143 19.38 -5.56 9.20
CA SER A 143 20.73 -5.90 8.76
C SER A 143 21.15 -5.08 7.55
N ASP A 144 22.45 -4.95 7.33
CA ASP A 144 23.01 -4.34 6.14
C ASP A 144 23.91 -5.34 5.37
N ASN A 145 24.38 -4.92 4.21
CA ASN A 145 25.26 -5.74 3.36
C ASN A 145 26.70 -5.84 3.88
N THR A 146 27.07 -5.15 4.97
CA THR A 146 28.38 -5.26 5.63
C THR A 146 28.41 -6.36 6.69
N GLY A 147 27.28 -7.00 6.96
CA GLY A 147 27.12 -8.01 8.00
C GLY A 147 26.69 -7.44 9.36
N LYS A 148 26.51 -6.13 9.47
CA LYS A 148 25.97 -5.51 10.68
C LYS A 148 24.50 -5.89 10.83
N SER A 149 24.08 -6.27 12.03
CA SER A 149 22.69 -6.60 12.33
C SER A 149 22.29 -6.18 13.75
N THR A 150 21.00 -5.90 13.94
CA THR A 150 20.40 -5.64 15.25
C THR A 150 18.98 -6.20 15.29
N THR A 151 18.54 -6.58 16.48
CA THR A 151 17.17 -7.03 16.74
C THR A 151 16.46 -6.05 17.65
N LEU A 152 15.15 -5.92 17.48
CA LEU A 152 14.28 -5.15 18.34
C LEU A 152 13.26 -6.07 19.03
N ALA A 153 12.72 -5.63 20.16
CA ALA A 153 11.57 -6.27 20.75
C ALA A 153 10.38 -6.23 19.77
N LYS A 154 9.51 -7.24 19.81
CA LYS A 154 8.40 -7.42 18.85
C LYS A 154 7.57 -6.14 18.64
N LYS A 155 7.23 -5.42 19.73
CA LYS A 155 6.43 -4.20 19.67
C LYS A 155 7.19 -3.04 19.00
N GLU A 156 8.45 -2.84 19.34
CA GLU A 156 9.34 -1.83 18.74
C GLU A 156 9.55 -2.10 17.25
N PHE A 157 9.79 -3.38 16.90
CA PHE A 157 9.94 -3.79 15.51
C PHE A 157 8.66 -3.53 14.71
N SER A 158 7.49 -3.87 15.28
CA SER A 158 6.20 -3.65 14.61
C SER A 158 5.92 -2.17 14.36
N ILE A 159 6.23 -1.29 15.31
CA ILE A 159 6.12 0.17 15.14
C ILE A 159 7.04 0.65 14.00
N LEU A 160 8.31 0.28 14.03
CA LEU A 160 9.27 0.65 12.98
C LEU A 160 8.83 0.14 11.63
N PHE A 161 8.46 -1.13 11.53
CA PHE A 161 8.01 -1.76 10.28
C PHE A 161 6.77 -1.05 9.73
N LYS A 162 5.80 -0.71 10.58
CA LYS A 162 4.63 0.08 10.20
C LYS A 162 5.00 1.43 9.63
N LEU A 163 5.81 2.21 10.34
CA LEU A 163 6.25 3.53 9.89
C LEU A 163 6.99 3.45 8.55
N LEU A 164 7.92 2.50 8.41
CA LEU A 164 8.66 2.30 7.18
C LEU A 164 7.82 1.71 6.04
N SER A 165 6.75 0.98 6.30
CA SER A 165 5.83 0.51 5.25
C SER A 165 5.07 1.66 4.58
N TYR A 166 4.95 2.81 5.26
CA TYR A 166 4.22 3.99 4.78
C TYR A 166 5.07 5.26 4.93
N PRO A 167 6.20 5.41 4.21
CA PRO A 167 7.18 6.46 4.46
C PRO A 167 6.65 7.89 4.23
N GLU A 168 5.60 8.05 3.41
CA GLU A 168 4.98 9.36 3.16
C GLU A 168 3.87 9.72 4.16
N ARG A 169 3.48 8.78 5.04
CA ARG A 169 2.39 8.99 5.99
C ARG A 169 2.91 9.40 7.36
N VAL A 170 2.29 10.44 7.93
CA VAL A 170 2.42 10.79 9.33
C VAL A 170 1.38 10.01 10.12
N PHE A 171 1.81 9.28 11.14
CA PHE A 171 0.96 8.59 12.09
C PHE A 171 0.88 9.40 13.38
N THR A 172 -0.32 9.66 13.87
CA THR A 172 -0.51 10.32 15.15
C THR A 172 -0.09 9.38 16.30
N LYS A 173 0.14 9.95 17.49
CA LYS A 173 0.43 9.12 18.67
C LYS A 173 -0.75 8.21 19.00
N SER A 174 -1.97 8.74 18.92
CA SER A 174 -3.20 7.98 19.18
C SER A 174 -3.35 6.81 18.21
N GLU A 175 -3.17 7.03 16.89
CA GLU A 175 -3.23 5.94 15.91
C GLU A 175 -2.23 4.81 16.22
N LEU A 176 -0.98 5.15 16.55
CA LEU A 176 0.02 4.17 16.92
C LEU A 176 -0.29 3.48 18.26
N PHE A 177 -0.83 4.24 19.21
CA PHE A 177 -1.22 3.68 20.50
C PHE A 177 -2.37 2.68 20.35
N ASP A 178 -3.44 3.07 19.69
CA ASP A 178 -4.61 2.22 19.46
C ASP A 178 -4.25 0.95 18.71
N GLU A 179 -3.39 1.04 17.71
CA GLU A 179 -2.96 -0.13 16.91
C GLU A 179 -2.12 -1.12 17.73
N PHE A 180 -1.20 -0.64 18.59
CA PHE A 180 -0.23 -1.51 19.27
C PHE A 180 -0.53 -1.81 20.74
N TRP A 181 -1.41 -1.05 21.39
CA TRP A 181 -1.85 -1.28 22.78
C TRP A 181 -3.36 -1.53 22.89
N GLY A 182 -4.14 -1.12 21.89
CA GLY A 182 -5.60 -1.17 21.90
C GLY A 182 -6.22 0.02 22.65
N SER A 183 -7.42 0.39 22.23
CA SER A 183 -8.14 1.59 22.74
C SER A 183 -8.51 1.52 24.23
N ASN A 184 -8.45 0.33 24.86
CA ASN A 184 -8.82 0.10 26.26
C ASN A 184 -7.58 -0.17 27.15
N SER A 185 -6.38 0.23 26.74
CA SER A 185 -5.17 0.03 27.53
C SER A 185 -5.07 1.06 28.66
N ASP A 186 -4.72 0.61 29.87
CA ASP A 186 -4.41 1.50 31.03
C ASP A 186 -3.07 2.24 30.88
N THR A 187 -2.36 2.04 29.78
CA THR A 187 -1.05 2.64 29.50
C THR A 187 -1.23 4.02 28.86
N ASP A 188 -0.40 4.99 29.23
CA ASP A 188 -0.41 6.35 28.67
C ASP A 188 0.17 6.36 27.22
N GLU A 189 -0.44 7.14 26.33
CA GLU A 189 0.06 7.40 24.97
C GLU A 189 1.52 7.91 24.92
N ASN A 190 2.01 8.52 25.99
CA ASN A 190 3.41 8.93 26.09
C ASN A 190 4.41 7.78 26.01
N THR A 191 3.95 6.54 26.24
CA THR A 191 4.72 5.31 26.05
C THR A 191 5.24 5.20 24.61
N ILE A 192 4.51 5.68 23.61
CA ILE A 192 4.98 5.74 22.21
C ILE A 192 6.30 6.49 22.12
N LYS A 193 6.45 7.63 22.81
CA LYS A 193 7.68 8.44 22.79
C LYS A 193 8.89 7.65 23.31
N VAL A 194 8.68 6.84 24.33
CA VAL A 194 9.73 5.99 24.89
C VAL A 194 10.16 4.94 23.88
N HIS A 195 9.21 4.23 23.26
CA HIS A 195 9.51 3.23 22.24
C HIS A 195 10.18 3.83 21.00
N ILE A 196 9.76 5.00 20.53
CA ILE A 196 10.40 5.70 19.41
C ILE A 196 11.87 6.03 19.74
N ASN A 197 12.16 6.47 20.95
CA ASN A 197 13.54 6.75 21.36
C ASN A 197 14.39 5.46 21.40
N TYR A 198 13.84 4.36 21.89
CA TYR A 198 14.50 3.06 21.87
C TYR A 198 14.79 2.61 20.44
N ILE A 199 13.81 2.69 19.56
CA ILE A 199 13.96 2.33 18.14
C ILE A 199 15.06 3.17 17.51
N ARG A 200 15.05 4.49 17.68
CA ARG A 200 16.08 5.39 17.14
C ARG A 200 17.49 5.02 17.59
N ASN A 201 17.65 4.69 18.88
CA ASN A 201 18.95 4.25 19.40
C ASN A 201 19.44 2.96 18.76
N LYS A 202 18.53 2.04 18.45
CA LYS A 202 18.85 0.74 17.81
C LYS A 202 19.17 0.89 16.33
N ILE A 203 18.50 1.81 15.63
CA ILE A 203 18.70 2.00 14.17
C ILE A 203 19.72 3.07 13.81
N LYS A 204 20.37 3.72 14.80
CA LYS A 204 21.34 4.81 14.55
C LYS A 204 22.47 4.46 13.59
N ASP A 205 22.83 3.18 13.54
CA ASP A 205 23.89 2.64 12.70
C ASP A 205 23.41 2.23 11.29
N PHE A 206 22.13 2.43 10.96
CA PHE A 206 21.52 2.14 9.68
C PHE A 206 21.02 3.43 9.02
N PRO A 207 21.91 4.18 8.33
CA PRO A 207 21.60 5.53 7.82
C PRO A 207 20.54 5.56 6.73
N ASP A 208 20.22 4.41 6.11
CA ASP A 208 19.22 4.30 5.06
C ASP A 208 17.78 4.45 5.59
N ILE A 209 17.59 4.32 6.92
CA ILE A 209 16.27 4.36 7.55
C ILE A 209 16.24 5.28 8.77
N GLY A 210 15.08 5.83 9.06
CA GLY A 210 14.91 6.70 10.20
C GLY A 210 13.46 6.89 10.64
N ILE A 211 13.27 7.60 11.73
CA ILE A 211 11.96 8.07 12.20
C ILE A 211 12.04 9.57 12.43
N GLU A 212 11.21 10.32 11.73
CA GLU A 212 11.06 11.76 11.89
C GLU A 212 9.91 12.08 12.85
N ASN A 213 10.08 13.15 13.64
CA ASN A 213 9.02 13.70 14.48
C ASN A 213 8.40 14.90 13.79
N ILE A 214 7.13 14.80 13.43
CA ILE A 214 6.37 15.91 12.86
C ILE A 214 5.71 16.64 14.02
N ARG A 215 6.26 17.83 14.35
CA ARG A 215 5.86 18.62 15.52
C ARG A 215 4.36 18.89 15.53
N GLY A 216 3.69 18.55 16.64
CA GLY A 216 2.26 18.73 16.82
C GLY A 216 1.39 17.65 16.20
N PHE A 217 1.96 16.72 15.40
CA PHE A 217 1.19 15.68 14.70
C PHE A 217 1.55 14.26 15.15
N GLY A 218 2.82 13.86 15.02
CA GLY A 218 3.20 12.48 15.32
C GLY A 218 4.52 12.05 14.71
N TYR A 219 4.59 10.85 14.17
CA TYR A 219 5.82 10.24 13.65
C TYR A 219 5.66 9.78 12.21
N LYS A 220 6.75 9.89 11.46
CA LYS A 220 6.87 9.44 10.06
C LYS A 220 8.10 8.56 9.91
N GLY A 221 7.97 7.46 9.18
CA GLY A 221 9.12 6.64 8.76
C GLY A 221 9.86 7.32 7.62
N VAL A 222 11.19 7.32 7.68
CA VAL A 222 12.04 7.90 6.65
C VAL A 222 12.82 6.78 5.96
N ARG A 223 12.80 6.78 4.63
CA ARG A 223 13.64 5.96 3.77
C ARG A 223 14.54 6.88 2.96
N ASN A 224 15.83 6.87 3.27
CA ASN A 224 16.83 7.67 2.56
C ASN A 224 17.25 6.93 1.28
N GLU A 225 16.31 6.77 0.34
CA GLU A 225 16.58 6.13 -0.95
C GLU A 225 17.55 7.01 -1.75
N LYS A 226 18.68 6.44 -2.19
CA LYS A 226 19.58 7.13 -3.12
C LYS A 226 18.82 7.31 -4.43
N ALA A 227 18.90 8.51 -5.01
CA ALA A 227 18.41 8.73 -6.37
C ALA A 227 19.05 7.64 -7.28
N LYS A 228 18.24 6.97 -8.05
CA LYS A 228 18.77 6.08 -9.12
C LYS A 228 19.25 7.01 -10.22
N ASP A 229 20.56 7.13 -10.35
CA ASP A 229 21.21 7.70 -11.54
C ASP A 229 20.81 6.92 -12.79
#